data_70273c0fa6201667a785ab186ced01cd
#
_entry.id   70273c0fa6201667a785ab186ced01cd
#
_cell.length_a   1.000
_cell.length_b   1.000
_cell.length_c   1.000
_cell.angle_alpha   90.00
_cell.angle_beta   90.00
_cell.angle_gamma   90.00
#
_symmetry.space_group_name_H-M   'P 1'
#
loop_
_entity.id
_entity.type
_entity.pdbx_description
1 polymer ?
#
loop_
_entity_poly.entity_id
_entity_poly.type
_entity_poly.pdbx_seq_one_letter_code
_entity_poly.pdbx_strand_id
1 'polypeptide(L)'
;PRDLAAIPGNRIALDVTNVYPFILDPMPNIYFTRDTSMCIGGGMVISSMSMPSRSRETLFTRYIHDYHPLFTASPVPLWYDNEQRYNMEGGDVLILSDKLLAIGCGERTNIAAVEMLANRIFAEGFERILVFNNPRSRKFMHLDVLCTMVDYDKFITHPCIYEKQFDVYELTGKPG
;
A
#
# COMPACT_ATOMS: atom_id res chain seq x y z
N PRO A 1 6.65 2.96 -20.90
CA PRO A 1 7.74 2.02 -21.17
C PRO A 1 8.42 2.42 -22.46
N ARG A 2 9.74 2.58 -22.41
CA ARG A 2 10.50 2.79 -23.64
C ARG A 2 10.54 1.47 -24.40
N ASP A 3 10.22 1.51 -25.67
CA ASP A 3 10.30 0.33 -26.53
C ASP A 3 11.78 -0.08 -26.67
N LEU A 4 12.15 -1.22 -26.09
CA LEU A 4 13.51 -1.76 -26.15
C LEU A 4 13.94 -2.10 -27.58
N ALA A 5 13.00 -2.37 -28.48
CA ALA A 5 13.26 -2.62 -29.88
C ALA A 5 13.70 -1.35 -30.65
N ALA A 6 13.39 -0.17 -30.10
CA ALA A 6 13.78 1.11 -30.68
C ALA A 6 15.17 1.62 -30.22
N ILE A 7 15.89 0.87 -29.38
CA ILE A 7 17.22 1.27 -28.92
C ILE A 7 18.22 1.07 -30.07
N PRO A 8 18.86 2.15 -30.56
CA PRO A 8 19.89 2.01 -31.60
C PRO A 8 21.01 1.10 -31.10
N GLY A 9 21.53 0.23 -31.98
CA GLY A 9 22.65 -0.65 -31.67
C GLY A 9 23.97 0.06 -31.32
N ASN A 10 24.01 1.39 -31.48
CA ASN A 10 25.17 2.22 -31.14
C ASN A 10 25.00 2.86 -29.78
N ARG A 11 25.56 2.23 -28.75
CA ARG A 11 25.52 2.70 -27.36
C ARG A 11 26.12 4.09 -27.15
N ILE A 12 27.17 4.44 -27.89
CA ILE A 12 27.87 5.72 -27.76
C ILE A 12 26.94 6.88 -28.14
N ALA A 13 26.12 6.71 -29.17
CA ALA A 13 25.14 7.74 -29.53
C ALA A 13 24.07 7.95 -28.48
N LEU A 14 23.68 6.90 -27.74
CA LEU A 14 22.78 7.00 -26.61
C LEU A 14 23.40 7.72 -25.42
N ASP A 15 24.66 7.43 -25.12
CA ASP A 15 25.38 8.03 -23.98
C ASP A 15 25.64 9.52 -24.21
N VAL A 16 25.87 9.95 -25.45
CA VAL A 16 26.14 11.36 -25.80
C VAL A 16 24.86 12.19 -25.92
N THR A 17 23.74 11.58 -26.35
CA THR A 17 22.50 12.31 -26.64
C THR A 17 21.43 12.18 -25.56
N ASN A 18 21.55 11.21 -24.65
CA ASN A 18 20.56 10.93 -23.62
C ASN A 18 21.05 11.41 -22.25
N VAL A 19 20.48 12.50 -21.75
CA VAL A 19 20.73 13.00 -20.39
C VAL A 19 20.26 12.01 -19.32
N TYR A 20 19.37 11.08 -19.69
CA TYR A 20 18.83 10.06 -18.79
C TYR A 20 19.50 8.70 -19.02
N PRO A 21 20.34 8.21 -18.09
CA PRO A 21 21.22 7.06 -18.32
C PRO A 21 20.52 5.71 -18.27
N PHE A 22 19.23 5.65 -17.90
CA PHE A 22 18.52 4.39 -17.69
C PHE A 22 17.62 4.02 -18.88
N ILE A 23 17.61 2.74 -19.25
CA ILE A 23 16.66 2.18 -20.21
C ILE A 23 15.25 2.14 -19.62
N LEU A 24 15.15 1.76 -18.34
CA LEU A 24 13.94 1.78 -17.53
C LEU A 24 14.16 2.72 -16.34
N ASP A 25 13.10 3.42 -15.94
CA ASP A 25 13.17 4.24 -14.75
C ASP A 25 13.49 3.37 -13.53
N PRO A 26 14.36 3.80 -12.62
CA PRO A 26 14.69 3.06 -11.42
C PRO A 26 13.46 2.88 -10.52
N MET A 27 13.51 1.85 -9.69
CA MET A 27 12.53 1.61 -8.61
C MET A 27 13.20 1.93 -7.28
N PRO A 28 13.19 3.20 -6.84
CA PRO A 28 14.04 3.67 -5.77
C PRO A 28 13.67 3.13 -4.40
N ASN A 29 12.44 2.67 -4.22
CA ASN A 29 11.88 2.31 -2.92
C ASN A 29 11.45 0.84 -2.81
N ILE A 30 11.92 -0.04 -3.69
CA ILE A 30 11.54 -1.46 -3.72
C ILE A 30 11.86 -2.21 -2.41
N TYR A 31 12.81 -1.72 -1.63
CA TYR A 31 13.16 -2.30 -0.32
C TYR A 31 12.13 -1.98 0.78
N PHE A 32 11.22 -1.05 0.56
CA PHE A 32 10.06 -0.82 1.43
C PHE A 32 8.91 -1.75 1.04
N THR A 33 9.03 -3.01 1.40
CA THR A 33 8.09 -4.07 1.01
C THR A 33 6.71 -3.92 1.65
N ARG A 34 6.62 -3.24 2.80
CA ARG A 34 5.35 -2.97 3.49
C ARG A 34 4.38 -2.16 2.64
N ASP A 35 4.90 -1.16 1.90
CA ASP A 35 4.04 -0.22 1.16
C ASP A 35 3.35 -0.87 -0.03
N THR A 36 4.00 -1.87 -0.66
CA THR A 36 3.56 -2.48 -1.91
C THR A 36 2.52 -3.57 -1.74
N SER A 37 2.41 -4.15 -0.54
CA SER A 37 1.43 -5.21 -0.25
C SER A 37 1.28 -5.45 1.23
N MET A 38 0.15 -6.04 1.63
CA MET A 38 -0.14 -6.44 2.99
C MET A 38 -1.02 -7.68 3.05
N CYS A 39 -0.86 -8.48 4.10
CA CYS A 39 -1.76 -9.59 4.40
C CYS A 39 -2.77 -9.15 5.46
N ILE A 40 -4.06 -9.40 5.23
CA ILE A 40 -5.15 -9.06 6.16
C ILE A 40 -6.02 -10.29 6.31
N GLY A 41 -6.04 -10.87 7.51
CA GLY A 41 -6.75 -12.14 7.75
C GLY A 41 -6.27 -13.25 6.82
N GLY A 42 -7.17 -13.91 6.14
CA GLY A 42 -6.89 -14.98 5.18
C GLY A 42 -6.57 -14.50 3.76
N GLY A 43 -6.50 -13.20 3.51
CA GLY A 43 -6.29 -12.65 2.18
C GLY A 43 -5.19 -11.61 2.09
N MET A 44 -5.05 -11.02 0.92
CA MET A 44 -3.96 -10.13 0.58
C MET A 44 -4.47 -8.86 -0.11
N VAL A 45 -3.74 -7.77 0.05
CA VAL A 45 -3.89 -6.54 -0.71
C VAL A 45 -2.59 -6.31 -1.49
N ILE A 46 -2.71 -6.03 -2.78
CA ILE A 46 -1.63 -5.48 -3.60
C ILE A 46 -1.93 -4.00 -3.79
N SER A 47 -1.03 -3.16 -3.32
CA SER A 47 -1.26 -1.72 -3.23
C SER A 47 -1.42 -1.05 -4.59
N SER A 48 -2.37 -0.12 -4.69
CA SER A 48 -2.43 0.85 -5.78
C SER A 48 -1.66 2.10 -5.33
N MET A 49 -0.40 2.19 -5.79
CA MET A 49 0.53 3.22 -5.32
C MET A 49 0.13 4.61 -5.81
N SER A 50 0.17 5.60 -4.91
CA SER A 50 -0.15 7.00 -5.23
C SER A 50 0.93 7.66 -6.09
N MET A 51 2.19 7.23 -5.92
CA MET A 51 3.31 7.78 -6.68
C MET A 51 3.58 6.95 -7.94
N PRO A 52 3.50 7.54 -9.16
CA PRO A 52 3.75 6.81 -10.40
C PRO A 52 5.12 6.12 -10.46
N SER A 53 6.14 6.70 -9.84
CA SER A 53 7.49 6.11 -9.77
C SER A 53 7.53 4.79 -9.00
N ARG A 54 6.55 4.54 -8.11
CA ARG A 54 6.46 3.33 -7.30
C ARG A 54 5.47 2.29 -7.84
N SER A 55 4.61 2.64 -8.80
CA SER A 55 3.56 1.72 -9.29
C SER A 55 4.12 0.41 -9.85
N ARG A 56 5.35 0.42 -10.41
CA ARG A 56 6.00 -0.80 -10.90
C ARG A 56 6.49 -1.73 -9.79
N GLU A 57 6.67 -1.24 -8.58
CA GLU A 57 7.11 -2.06 -7.44
C GLU A 57 6.06 -3.13 -7.10
N THR A 58 4.78 -2.83 -7.27
CA THR A 58 3.69 -3.76 -6.99
C THR A 58 3.60 -4.93 -7.97
N LEU A 59 4.22 -4.81 -9.15
CA LEU A 59 4.27 -5.90 -10.14
C LEU A 59 4.97 -7.15 -9.59
N PHE A 60 6.02 -6.98 -8.77
CA PHE A 60 6.71 -8.12 -8.15
C PHE A 60 5.78 -8.91 -7.24
N THR A 61 5.02 -8.22 -6.39
CA THR A 61 4.06 -8.88 -5.51
C THR A 61 2.94 -9.53 -6.33
N ARG A 62 2.47 -8.87 -7.40
CA ARG A 62 1.47 -9.45 -8.30
C ARG A 62 1.97 -10.74 -8.95
N TYR A 63 3.20 -10.76 -9.48
CA TYR A 63 3.78 -11.97 -10.04
C TYR A 63 4.00 -13.07 -9.01
N ILE A 64 4.43 -12.72 -7.79
CA ILE A 64 4.54 -13.69 -6.69
C ILE A 64 3.18 -14.28 -6.37
N HIS A 65 2.15 -13.46 -6.21
CA HIS A 65 0.80 -13.92 -5.92
C HIS A 65 0.27 -14.85 -7.02
N ASP A 66 0.43 -14.48 -8.30
CA ASP A 66 -0.19 -15.21 -9.40
C ASP A 66 0.58 -16.49 -9.79
N TYR A 67 1.89 -16.56 -9.55
CA TYR A 67 2.74 -17.63 -10.10
C TYR A 67 3.61 -18.37 -9.09
N HIS A 68 3.80 -17.87 -7.87
CA HIS A 68 4.64 -18.56 -6.91
C HIS A 68 3.95 -19.85 -6.40
N PRO A 69 4.67 -21.01 -6.33
CA PRO A 69 4.08 -22.30 -5.99
C PRO A 69 3.27 -22.34 -4.69
N LEU A 70 3.67 -21.58 -3.67
CA LEU A 70 2.93 -21.50 -2.40
C LEU A 70 1.55 -20.88 -2.57
N PHE A 71 1.41 -19.84 -3.42
CA PHE A 71 0.14 -19.17 -3.65
C PHE A 71 -0.74 -19.93 -4.64
N THR A 72 -0.14 -20.59 -5.66
CA THR A 72 -0.89 -21.41 -6.61
C THR A 72 -1.37 -22.72 -6.02
N ALA A 73 -0.63 -23.30 -5.06
CA ALA A 73 -1.04 -24.52 -4.35
C ALA A 73 -2.16 -24.26 -3.31
N SER A 74 -2.17 -23.04 -2.71
CA SER A 74 -3.21 -22.61 -1.77
C SER A 74 -3.58 -21.16 -2.13
N PRO A 75 -4.58 -20.97 -3.00
CA PRO A 75 -4.97 -19.66 -3.49
C PRO A 75 -5.35 -18.70 -2.35
N VAL A 76 -4.73 -17.52 -2.34
CA VAL A 76 -4.99 -16.45 -1.37
C VAL A 76 -5.86 -15.40 -2.05
N PRO A 77 -7.03 -15.05 -1.51
CA PRO A 77 -7.91 -14.06 -2.11
C PRO A 77 -7.28 -12.65 -2.07
N LEU A 78 -7.55 -11.86 -3.11
CA LEU A 78 -7.18 -10.45 -3.14
C LEU A 78 -8.36 -9.59 -2.67
N TRP A 79 -8.16 -8.88 -1.57
CA TRP A 79 -9.13 -7.90 -1.06
C TRP A 79 -9.09 -6.60 -1.85
N TYR A 80 -7.92 -6.26 -2.34
CA TYR A 80 -7.65 -5.06 -3.15
C TYR A 80 -6.45 -5.33 -4.05
N ASP A 81 -6.37 -4.69 -5.22
CA ASP A 81 -5.26 -4.87 -6.13
C ASP A 81 -4.79 -3.56 -6.77
N ASN A 82 -3.63 -3.61 -7.42
CA ASN A 82 -2.96 -2.47 -8.02
C ASN A 82 -3.62 -1.92 -9.30
N GLU A 83 -4.69 -2.55 -9.78
CA GLU A 83 -5.48 -2.09 -10.93
C GLU A 83 -6.65 -1.19 -10.50
N GLN A 84 -6.90 -1.10 -9.19
CA GLN A 84 -7.97 -0.28 -8.66
C GLN A 84 -7.71 1.22 -8.87
N ARG A 85 -8.81 1.95 -9.08
CA ARG A 85 -8.79 3.37 -9.38
C ARG A 85 -8.23 4.23 -8.25
N TYR A 86 -8.51 3.85 -7.01
CA TYR A 86 -8.16 4.63 -5.84
C TYR A 86 -6.89 4.09 -5.18
N ASN A 87 -6.04 4.99 -4.68
CA ASN A 87 -4.77 4.58 -4.10
C ASN A 87 -4.94 4.05 -2.68
N MET A 88 -4.17 3.02 -2.35
CA MET A 88 -4.00 2.46 -1.02
C MET A 88 -2.58 1.92 -0.90
N GLU A 89 -1.88 2.30 0.17
CA GLU A 89 -0.50 1.86 0.44
C GLU A 89 -0.43 1.19 1.83
N GLY A 90 0.37 0.13 1.94
CA GLY A 90 0.41 -0.71 3.14
C GLY A 90 0.96 -0.03 4.40
N GLY A 91 1.73 1.05 4.25
CA GLY A 91 2.16 1.87 5.38
C GLY A 91 1.02 2.59 6.10
N ASP A 92 -0.14 2.71 5.46
CA ASP A 92 -1.36 3.25 6.07
C ASP A 92 -2.21 2.20 6.81
N VAL A 93 -1.91 0.89 6.67
CA VAL A 93 -2.75 -0.17 7.24
C VAL A 93 -2.06 -0.85 8.40
N LEU A 94 -2.66 -0.77 9.59
CA LEU A 94 -2.23 -1.47 10.79
C LEU A 94 -3.28 -2.51 11.18
N ILE A 95 -2.85 -3.75 11.34
CA ILE A 95 -3.69 -4.84 11.82
C ILE A 95 -3.56 -4.88 13.35
N LEU A 96 -4.59 -4.40 14.04
CA LEU A 96 -4.56 -4.28 15.51
C LEU A 96 -5.02 -5.57 16.20
N SER A 97 -5.90 -6.33 15.55
CA SER A 97 -6.31 -7.65 15.98
C SER A 97 -6.93 -8.43 14.80
N ASP A 98 -7.41 -9.62 15.06
CA ASP A 98 -8.18 -10.46 14.12
C ASP A 98 -9.52 -9.83 13.68
N LYS A 99 -9.97 -8.76 14.37
CA LYS A 99 -11.26 -8.10 14.15
C LYS A 99 -11.18 -6.58 13.95
N LEU A 100 -10.00 -6.00 14.14
CA LEU A 100 -9.83 -4.54 14.17
C LEU A 100 -8.64 -4.12 13.30
N LEU A 101 -8.91 -3.22 12.36
CA LEU A 101 -7.88 -2.51 11.59
C LEU A 101 -7.84 -1.03 12.00
N ALA A 102 -6.67 -0.43 11.83
CA ALA A 102 -6.52 1.02 11.75
C ALA A 102 -5.97 1.38 10.36
N ILE A 103 -6.61 2.34 9.69
CA ILE A 103 -6.22 2.75 8.34
C ILE A 103 -6.08 4.26 8.28
N GLY A 104 -4.92 4.74 7.86
CA GLY A 104 -4.66 6.14 7.58
C GLY A 104 -5.23 6.56 6.23
N CYS A 105 -5.93 7.69 6.20
CA CYS A 105 -6.33 8.36 4.97
C CYS A 105 -5.62 9.71 4.87
N GLY A 106 -4.89 9.93 3.79
CA GLY A 106 -4.08 11.15 3.68
C GLY A 106 -3.52 11.37 2.29
N GLU A 107 -2.21 11.46 2.20
CA GLU A 107 -1.50 11.69 0.94
C GLU A 107 -1.48 10.44 0.06
N ARG A 108 -1.40 9.25 0.67
CA ARG A 108 -1.15 7.99 -0.04
C ARG A 108 -2.35 7.07 -0.14
N THR A 109 -3.25 7.11 0.82
CA THR A 109 -4.44 6.27 0.83
C THR A 109 -5.70 7.12 0.74
N ASN A 110 -6.57 6.75 -0.21
CA ASN A 110 -7.83 7.42 -0.47
C ASN A 110 -8.97 6.76 0.33
N ILE A 111 -9.90 7.56 0.85
CA ILE A 111 -11.05 7.06 1.62
C ILE A 111 -11.90 6.07 0.82
N ALA A 112 -12.09 6.30 -0.48
CA ALA A 112 -12.86 5.37 -1.32
C ALA A 112 -12.19 3.99 -1.45
N ALA A 113 -10.85 3.92 -1.41
CA ALA A 113 -10.13 2.64 -1.35
C ALA A 113 -10.40 1.92 -0.04
N VAL A 114 -10.46 2.66 1.08
CA VAL A 114 -10.79 2.09 2.40
C VAL A 114 -12.21 1.52 2.42
N GLU A 115 -13.18 2.23 1.85
CA GLU A 115 -14.57 1.75 1.77
C GLU A 115 -14.68 0.49 0.88
N MET A 116 -13.94 0.44 -0.23
CA MET A 116 -13.90 -0.76 -1.08
C MET A 116 -13.29 -1.96 -0.34
N LEU A 117 -12.19 -1.74 0.40
CA LEU A 117 -11.58 -2.77 1.23
C LEU A 117 -12.54 -3.23 2.33
N ALA A 118 -13.16 -2.28 3.05
CA ALA A 118 -14.08 -2.53 4.15
C ALA A 118 -15.20 -3.49 3.76
N ASN A 119 -15.83 -3.26 2.61
CA ASN A 119 -16.89 -4.13 2.11
C ASN A 119 -16.48 -5.59 1.95
N ARG A 120 -15.20 -5.85 1.65
CA ARG A 120 -14.68 -7.21 1.48
C ARG A 120 -14.27 -7.83 2.81
N ILE A 121 -13.52 -7.11 3.63
CA ILE A 121 -12.99 -7.67 4.87
C ILE A 121 -14.03 -7.82 5.97
N PHE A 122 -15.12 -7.04 5.96
CA PHE A 122 -16.24 -7.27 6.87
C PHE A 122 -16.94 -8.61 6.60
N ALA A 123 -17.00 -9.04 5.34
CA ALA A 123 -17.51 -10.37 5.01
C ALA A 123 -16.62 -11.51 5.53
N GLU A 124 -15.33 -11.23 5.79
CA GLU A 124 -14.35 -12.17 6.33
C GLU A 124 -14.25 -12.17 7.85
N GLY A 125 -15.11 -11.42 8.54
CA GLY A 125 -15.23 -11.45 9.99
C GLY A 125 -14.53 -10.31 10.73
N PHE A 126 -13.92 -9.35 10.02
CA PHE A 126 -13.52 -8.11 10.67
C PHE A 126 -14.74 -7.33 11.10
N GLU A 127 -14.70 -6.73 12.29
CA GLU A 127 -15.84 -6.04 12.88
C GLU A 127 -15.73 -4.52 12.74
N ARG A 128 -14.51 -3.99 12.82
CA ARG A 128 -14.27 -2.54 12.88
C ARG A 128 -13.03 -2.10 12.12
N ILE A 129 -13.09 -0.92 11.54
CA ILE A 129 -11.95 -0.19 10.99
C ILE A 129 -11.95 1.21 11.60
N LEU A 130 -10.83 1.58 12.24
CA LEU A 130 -10.57 2.95 12.66
C LEU A 130 -9.89 3.69 11.52
N VAL A 131 -10.52 4.71 10.99
CA VAL A 131 -10.00 5.51 9.88
C VAL A 131 -9.44 6.81 10.41
N PHE A 132 -8.13 6.97 10.31
CA PHE A 132 -7.40 8.16 10.75
C PHE A 132 -7.29 9.16 9.60
N ASN A 133 -7.75 10.39 9.80
CA ASN A 133 -7.56 11.47 8.84
C ASN A 133 -6.16 12.06 9.00
N ASN A 134 -5.18 11.47 8.31
CA ASN A 134 -3.79 11.90 8.38
C ASN A 134 -3.60 13.28 7.77
N PRO A 135 -2.72 14.13 8.33
CA PRO A 135 -2.34 15.39 7.71
C PRO A 135 -1.75 15.14 6.32
N ARG A 136 -2.26 15.83 5.30
CA ARG A 136 -1.76 15.71 3.92
C ARG A 136 -0.41 16.40 3.80
N SER A 137 0.63 15.69 4.18
CA SER A 137 2.00 16.15 4.03
C SER A 137 2.95 14.97 3.90
N ARG A 138 3.99 15.12 3.12
CA ARG A 138 5.01 14.08 2.92
C ARG A 138 5.65 13.60 4.24
N LYS A 139 5.72 14.46 5.25
CA LYS A 139 6.24 14.11 6.58
C LYS A 139 5.38 13.06 7.28
N PHE A 140 4.08 13.05 6.99
CA PHE A 140 3.08 12.14 7.58
C PHE A 140 2.38 11.33 6.49
N MET A 141 3.18 10.83 5.53
CA MET A 141 2.65 10.18 4.35
C MET A 141 1.87 8.90 4.65
N HIS A 142 2.23 8.18 5.71
CA HIS A 142 1.58 6.94 6.15
C HIS A 142 1.23 6.98 7.62
N LEU A 143 0.27 6.16 8.03
CA LEU A 143 -0.14 6.02 9.44
C LEU A 143 0.99 5.44 10.30
N ASP A 144 1.81 4.53 9.78
CA ASP A 144 2.91 3.89 10.49
C ASP A 144 4.05 4.88 10.86
N VAL A 145 4.12 6.04 10.20
CA VAL A 145 5.00 7.15 10.62
C VAL A 145 4.44 7.87 11.86
N LEU A 146 3.11 7.88 12.01
CA LEU A 146 2.43 8.52 13.13
C LEU A 146 2.29 7.60 14.32
N CYS A 147 1.97 6.33 14.07
CA CYS A 147 1.67 5.34 15.08
C CYS A 147 2.03 3.93 14.60
N THR A 148 2.77 3.17 15.39
CA THR A 148 3.10 1.78 15.09
C THR A 148 2.89 0.93 16.32
N MET A 149 2.15 -0.18 16.16
CA MET A 149 1.95 -1.19 17.19
C MET A 149 3.22 -2.04 17.33
N VAL A 150 3.76 -2.15 18.54
CA VAL A 150 4.96 -2.94 18.85
C VAL A 150 4.67 -4.12 19.76
N ASP A 151 3.54 -4.11 20.44
CA ASP A 151 3.01 -5.20 21.27
C ASP A 151 1.48 -5.03 21.38
N TYR A 152 0.75 -5.98 21.91
CA TYR A 152 -0.72 -5.97 22.05
C TYR A 152 -1.29 -4.68 22.64
N ASP A 153 -0.60 -4.09 23.60
CA ASP A 153 -1.02 -2.90 24.34
C ASP A 153 -0.01 -1.74 24.25
N LYS A 154 0.99 -1.86 23.35
CA LYS A 154 2.07 -0.88 23.25
C LYS A 154 2.18 -0.32 21.85
N PHE A 155 2.24 0.98 21.77
CA PHE A 155 2.39 1.72 20.53
C PHE A 155 3.53 2.72 20.64
N ILE A 156 4.30 2.83 19.56
CA ILE A 156 5.20 3.97 19.37
C ILE A 156 4.44 5.00 18.55
N THR A 157 4.42 6.25 19.05
CA THR A 157 3.70 7.33 18.40
C THR A 157 4.60 8.54 18.19
N HIS A 158 4.36 9.24 17.07
CA HIS A 158 5.02 10.52 16.84
C HIS A 158 4.39 11.59 17.76
N PRO A 159 5.19 12.48 18.41
CA PRO A 159 4.68 13.48 19.34
C PRO A 159 3.55 14.37 18.80
N CYS A 160 3.51 14.63 17.48
CA CYS A 160 2.45 15.44 16.88
C CYS A 160 1.03 14.89 17.07
N ILE A 161 0.88 13.59 17.38
CA ILE A 161 -0.43 13.01 17.70
C ILE A 161 -1.04 13.67 18.94
N TYR A 162 -0.21 14.07 19.90
CA TYR A 162 -0.64 14.71 21.13
C TYR A 162 -0.80 16.23 21.01
N GLU A 163 -0.17 16.82 20.00
CA GLU A 163 -0.15 18.27 19.77
C GLU A 163 -1.28 18.75 18.85
N LYS A 164 -1.83 17.84 18.04
CA LYS A 164 -2.87 18.13 17.04
C LYS A 164 -4.08 17.24 17.28
N GLN A 165 -5.24 17.81 17.05
CA GLN A 165 -6.46 17.03 17.01
C GLN A 165 -6.51 16.25 15.68
N PHE A 166 -6.67 14.93 15.77
CA PHE A 166 -6.89 14.04 14.65
C PHE A 166 -8.33 13.60 14.63
N ASP A 167 -8.97 13.69 13.49
CA ASP A 167 -10.28 13.07 13.29
C ASP A 167 -10.07 11.57 13.08
N VAL A 168 -10.79 10.78 13.86
CA VAL A 168 -10.84 9.33 13.72
C VAL A 168 -12.28 8.92 13.51
N TYR A 169 -12.55 8.22 12.44
CA TYR A 169 -13.87 7.69 12.10
C TYR A 169 -13.87 6.18 12.34
N GLU A 170 -15.01 5.65 12.72
CA GLU A 170 -15.20 4.21 12.85
C GLU A 170 -16.13 3.71 11.76
N LEU A 171 -15.65 2.72 10.99
CA LEU A 171 -16.48 1.92 10.11
C LEU A 171 -16.77 0.59 10.80
N THR A 172 -18.03 0.19 10.82
CA THR A 172 -18.47 -1.08 11.40
C THR A 172 -19.10 -1.97 10.35
N GLY A 173 -18.73 -3.25 10.36
CA GLY A 173 -19.46 -4.27 9.63
C GLY A 173 -20.85 -4.39 10.22
N LYS A 174 -21.90 -4.29 9.39
CA LYS A 174 -23.24 -4.60 9.87
C LYS A 174 -23.28 -6.10 10.19
N PRO A 175 -23.76 -6.52 11.37
CA PRO A 175 -24.11 -7.91 11.55
C PRO A 175 -25.17 -8.27 10.50
N GLY A 176 -24.88 -9.28 9.70
CA GLY A 176 -25.80 -9.83 8.71
C GLY A 176 -27.05 -10.42 9.37
#